data_bad85121ccd0f31f46e6048f2b496837
#
_entry.id   bad85121ccd0f31f46e6048f2b496837
#
_cell.length_a   1.000
_cell.length_b   1.000
_cell.length_c   1.000
_cell.angle_alpha   90.00
_cell.angle_beta   90.00
_cell.angle_gamma   90.00
#
_symmetry.space_group_name_H-M   'P 1'
#
loop_
_entity.id
_entity.type
_entity.pdbx_description
1 polymer ?
#
loop_
_entity_poly.entity_id
_entity_poly.type
_entity_poly.pdbx_seq_one_letter_code
_entity_poly.pdbx_strand_id
1 'polypeptide(L)'
;FLARLADLSHEESGNTRKFLENRVVSAKTELGQAEDKLKAYQVAHKIYSTDDQMKGLADQISTLDKAKAQNQLDLETAQAALSSINGQLAGAGAAIADSPAIQQYKASLVQLESTKAGYTGKYTDQHPKMQEINKQIAETKSNLEKEIAAIIAQQAPSSNTVQQKLLADKFANEAAVAVANGKNNAIASLESKNDEAISRLPEAQQGYIRVKRDADVAQEI
;
A
#
# COMPACT_ATOMS: atom_id res chain seq x y z
N PHE A 1 -25.06 21.89 27.25
CA PHE A 1 -24.83 21.03 26.07
C PHE A 1 -23.45 21.33 25.43
N LEU A 2 -23.13 22.59 25.10
CA LEU A 2 -21.86 23.00 24.48
C LEU A 2 -20.64 22.74 25.39
N ALA A 3 -20.73 22.98 26.70
CA ALA A 3 -19.67 22.71 27.65
C ALA A 3 -19.35 21.20 27.71
N ARG A 4 -20.38 20.34 27.72
CA ARG A 4 -20.19 18.89 27.76
C ARG A 4 -19.62 18.30 26.45
N LEU A 5 -19.89 18.94 25.30
CA LEU A 5 -19.25 18.63 24.03
C LEU A 5 -17.77 19.05 23.99
N ALA A 6 -17.46 20.22 24.59
CA ALA A 6 -16.08 20.66 24.72
C ALA A 6 -15.27 19.75 25.67
N ASP A 7 -15.85 19.32 26.79
CA ASP A 7 -15.19 18.40 27.73
C ASP A 7 -14.94 17.03 27.10
N LEU A 8 -15.91 16.46 26.36
CA LEU A 8 -15.75 15.20 25.62
C LEU A 8 -14.66 15.33 24.54
N SER A 9 -14.64 16.43 23.81
CA SER A 9 -13.62 16.68 22.77
C SER A 9 -12.21 16.82 23.37
N HIS A 10 -12.09 17.47 24.56
CA HIS A 10 -10.83 17.57 25.28
C HIS A 10 -10.37 16.23 25.83
N GLU A 11 -11.27 15.41 26.35
CA GLU A 11 -10.96 14.07 26.86
C GLU A 11 -10.53 13.13 25.74
N GLU A 12 -11.22 13.15 24.60
CA GLU A 12 -10.90 12.35 23.41
C GLU A 12 -9.54 12.79 22.81
N SER A 13 -9.29 14.09 22.72
CA SER A 13 -7.99 14.64 22.28
C SER A 13 -6.87 14.26 23.26
N GLY A 14 -7.14 14.28 24.58
CA GLY A 14 -6.21 13.88 25.62
C GLY A 14 -5.84 12.39 25.55
N ASN A 15 -6.83 11.53 25.30
CA ASN A 15 -6.64 10.09 25.15
C ASN A 15 -5.87 9.76 23.85
N THR A 16 -6.21 10.40 22.76
CA THR A 16 -5.51 10.26 21.47
C THR A 16 -4.05 10.71 21.61
N ARG A 17 -3.79 11.82 22.27
CA ARG A 17 -2.43 12.30 22.53
C ARG A 17 -1.62 11.31 23.36
N LYS A 18 -2.17 10.78 24.46
CA LYS A 18 -1.50 9.77 25.28
C LYS A 18 -1.22 8.48 24.50
N PHE A 19 -2.17 8.05 23.65
CA PHE A 19 -1.98 6.92 22.79
C PHE A 19 -0.81 7.13 21.81
N LEU A 20 -0.77 8.30 21.16
CA LEU A 20 0.32 8.65 20.24
C LEU A 20 1.67 8.79 20.96
N GLU A 21 1.71 9.41 22.14
CA GLU A 21 2.91 9.50 22.96
C GLU A 21 3.45 8.12 23.33
N ASN A 22 2.58 7.20 23.76
CA ASN A 22 2.97 5.81 24.05
C ASN A 22 3.47 5.08 22.79
N ARG A 23 2.82 5.30 21.66
CA ARG A 23 3.23 4.71 20.37
C ARG A 23 4.62 5.19 19.97
N VAL A 24 4.90 6.48 20.10
CA VAL A 24 6.24 7.06 19.83
C VAL A 24 7.31 6.48 20.77
N VAL A 25 6.99 6.28 22.05
CA VAL A 25 7.93 5.68 23.01
C VAL A 25 8.22 4.22 22.65
N SER A 26 7.19 3.44 22.30
CA SER A 26 7.37 2.05 21.85
C SER A 26 8.21 1.98 20.58
N ALA A 27 7.90 2.78 19.57
CA ALA A 27 8.64 2.83 18.31
C ALA A 27 10.12 3.19 18.52
N LYS A 28 10.41 4.19 19.38
CA LYS A 28 11.81 4.53 19.73
C LYS A 28 12.53 3.39 20.42
N THR A 29 11.85 2.66 21.29
CA THR A 29 12.43 1.50 21.99
C THR A 29 12.71 0.36 21.01
N GLU A 30 11.78 0.08 20.12
CA GLU A 30 11.92 -0.94 19.07
C GLU A 30 13.07 -0.61 18.12
N LEU A 31 13.17 0.66 17.69
CA LEU A 31 14.28 1.14 16.88
C LEU A 31 15.62 0.94 17.59
N GLY A 32 15.76 1.41 18.85
CA GLY A 32 17.00 1.24 19.60
C GLY A 32 17.42 -0.23 19.74
N GLN A 33 16.47 -1.10 20.03
CA GLN A 33 16.76 -2.56 20.10
C GLN A 33 17.18 -3.15 18.76
N ALA A 34 16.59 -2.71 17.66
CA ALA A 34 16.93 -3.19 16.32
C ALA A 34 18.31 -2.69 15.87
N GLU A 35 18.64 -1.42 16.15
CA GLU A 35 19.98 -0.85 15.92
C GLU A 35 21.07 -1.56 16.75
N ASP A 36 20.80 -1.85 18.02
CA ASP A 36 21.73 -2.57 18.90
C ASP A 36 21.97 -4.00 18.38
N LYS A 37 20.92 -4.70 17.92
CA LYS A 37 21.04 -6.02 17.30
C LYS A 37 21.88 -5.96 16.04
N LEU A 38 21.67 -4.98 15.16
CA LEU A 38 22.45 -4.79 13.94
C LEU A 38 23.91 -4.58 14.26
N LYS A 39 24.23 -3.69 15.21
CA LYS A 39 25.59 -3.39 15.64
C LYS A 39 26.27 -4.63 16.27
N ALA A 40 25.57 -5.33 17.14
CA ALA A 40 26.07 -6.56 17.75
C ALA A 40 26.37 -7.64 16.70
N TYR A 41 25.49 -7.78 15.70
CA TYR A 41 25.68 -8.74 14.60
C TYR A 41 26.90 -8.37 13.75
N GLN A 42 27.06 -7.11 13.39
CA GLN A 42 28.22 -6.61 12.63
C GLN A 42 29.54 -6.91 13.34
N VAL A 43 29.60 -6.63 14.67
CA VAL A 43 30.79 -6.90 15.48
C VAL A 43 31.08 -8.39 15.57
N ALA A 44 30.07 -9.23 15.86
CA ALA A 44 30.22 -10.68 16.02
C ALA A 44 30.73 -11.36 14.74
N HIS A 45 30.27 -10.91 13.58
CA HIS A 45 30.63 -11.50 12.27
C HIS A 45 31.72 -10.72 11.53
N LYS A 46 32.32 -9.68 12.17
CA LYS A 46 33.39 -8.82 11.59
C LYS A 46 32.99 -8.18 10.26
N ILE A 47 31.72 -7.78 10.13
CA ILE A 47 31.20 -7.11 8.93
C ILE A 47 31.45 -5.60 9.10
N TYR A 48 32.65 -5.14 8.78
CA TYR A 48 33.06 -3.75 8.92
C TYR A 48 32.85 -2.91 7.64
N SER A 49 32.71 -3.58 6.51
CA SER A 49 32.28 -2.97 5.24
C SER A 49 31.25 -3.87 4.58
N THR A 50 30.13 -3.30 4.21
CA THR A 50 29.11 -3.99 3.43
C THR A 50 29.44 -3.85 1.95
N ASP A 51 29.44 -4.99 1.24
CA ASP A 51 29.48 -4.99 -0.21
C ASP A 51 28.25 -4.20 -0.75
N ASP A 52 28.46 -3.37 -1.76
CA ASP A 52 27.40 -2.56 -2.38
C ASP A 52 26.20 -3.43 -2.82
N GLN A 53 26.46 -4.66 -3.26
CA GLN A 53 25.45 -5.62 -3.65
C GLN A 53 24.56 -6.04 -2.45
N MET A 54 25.16 -6.29 -1.30
CA MET A 54 24.46 -6.70 -0.07
C MET A 54 23.61 -5.54 0.47
N LYS A 55 24.16 -4.32 0.44
CA LYS A 55 23.43 -3.11 0.81
C LYS A 55 22.25 -2.87 -0.12
N GLY A 56 22.47 -2.93 -1.43
CA GLY A 56 21.41 -2.75 -2.42
C GLY A 56 20.28 -3.79 -2.27
N LEU A 57 20.60 -5.03 -1.93
CA LEU A 57 19.60 -6.07 -1.69
C LEU A 57 18.81 -5.80 -0.39
N ALA A 58 19.47 -5.38 0.68
CA ALA A 58 18.80 -5.01 1.93
C ALA A 58 17.84 -3.81 1.72
N ASP A 59 18.30 -2.78 1.03
CA ASP A 59 17.48 -1.59 0.72
C ASP A 59 16.28 -1.96 -0.17
N GLN A 60 16.46 -2.87 -1.13
CA GLN A 60 15.39 -3.37 -1.98
C GLN A 60 14.33 -4.14 -1.19
N ILE A 61 14.75 -4.98 -0.26
CA ILE A 61 13.84 -5.75 0.61
C ILE A 61 13.05 -4.80 1.51
N SER A 62 13.73 -3.86 2.17
CA SER A 62 13.07 -2.84 3.00
C SER A 62 12.02 -2.06 2.22
N THR A 63 12.37 -1.60 1.01
CA THR A 63 11.43 -0.89 0.13
C THR A 63 10.22 -1.75 -0.24
N LEU A 64 10.43 -3.05 -0.45
CA LEU A 64 9.37 -3.99 -0.80
C LEU A 64 8.43 -4.27 0.38
N ASP A 65 8.97 -4.40 1.60
CA ASP A 65 8.18 -4.56 2.83
C ASP A 65 7.27 -3.35 3.06
N LYS A 66 7.78 -2.13 2.84
CA LYS A 66 7.00 -0.90 2.92
C LYS A 66 5.87 -0.87 1.88
N ALA A 67 6.20 -1.21 0.64
CA ALA A 67 5.21 -1.29 -0.43
C ALA A 67 4.12 -2.32 -0.12
N LYS A 68 4.48 -3.44 0.51
CA LYS A 68 3.54 -4.48 0.96
C LYS A 68 2.62 -3.97 2.06
N ALA A 69 3.16 -3.33 3.08
CA ALA A 69 2.39 -2.77 4.19
C ALA A 69 1.40 -1.70 3.70
N GLN A 70 1.85 -0.78 2.84
CA GLN A 70 0.96 0.22 2.23
C GLN A 70 -0.13 -0.42 1.38
N ASN A 71 0.21 -1.42 0.56
CA ASN A 71 -0.76 -2.10 -0.28
C ASN A 71 -1.80 -2.88 0.53
N GLN A 72 -1.41 -3.44 1.68
CA GLN A 72 -2.34 -4.08 2.60
C GLN A 72 -3.35 -3.08 3.18
N LEU A 73 -2.88 -1.91 3.60
CA LEU A 73 -3.74 -0.83 4.08
C LEU A 73 -4.71 -0.34 2.99
N ASP A 74 -4.20 -0.16 1.77
CA ASP A 74 -5.02 0.24 0.61
C ASP A 74 -6.13 -0.80 0.35
N LEU A 75 -5.80 -2.10 0.41
CA LEU A 75 -6.74 -3.20 0.23
C LEU A 75 -7.82 -3.21 1.32
N GLU A 76 -7.43 -3.13 2.59
CA GLU A 76 -8.36 -3.10 3.72
C GLU A 76 -9.29 -1.89 3.64
N THR A 77 -8.74 -0.72 3.31
CA THR A 77 -9.52 0.52 3.13
C THR A 77 -10.56 0.38 2.02
N ALA A 78 -10.16 -0.15 0.87
CA ALA A 78 -11.07 -0.33 -0.26
C ALA A 78 -12.14 -1.39 0.03
N GLN A 79 -11.81 -2.48 0.73
CA GLN A 79 -12.77 -3.51 1.15
C GLN A 79 -13.77 -2.99 2.17
N ALA A 80 -13.32 -2.22 3.17
CA ALA A 80 -14.20 -1.59 4.15
C ALA A 80 -15.16 -0.59 3.48
N ALA A 81 -14.66 0.22 2.55
CA ALA A 81 -15.49 1.13 1.76
C ALA A 81 -16.54 0.36 0.94
N LEU A 82 -16.16 -0.71 0.25
CA LEU A 82 -17.09 -1.56 -0.51
C LEU A 82 -18.18 -2.17 0.39
N SER A 83 -17.82 -2.65 1.56
CA SER A 83 -18.79 -3.20 2.51
C SER A 83 -19.83 -2.14 2.91
N SER A 84 -19.39 -0.93 3.25
CA SER A 84 -20.26 0.19 3.60
C SER A 84 -21.15 0.60 2.42
N ILE A 85 -20.58 0.75 1.22
CA ILE A 85 -21.32 1.16 0.02
C ILE A 85 -22.37 0.10 -0.37
N ASN A 86 -22.02 -1.18 -0.33
CA ASN A 86 -22.96 -2.27 -0.62
C ASN A 86 -24.12 -2.30 0.36
N GLY A 87 -23.87 -2.02 1.65
CA GLY A 87 -24.93 -1.89 2.66
C GLY A 87 -25.90 -0.75 2.32
N GLN A 88 -25.39 0.40 1.85
CA GLN A 88 -26.19 1.56 1.45
C GLN A 88 -26.98 1.31 0.15
N LEU A 89 -26.37 0.62 -0.83
CA LEU A 89 -27.01 0.28 -2.10
C LEU A 89 -28.04 -0.84 -2.00
N ALA A 90 -27.92 -1.77 -1.06
CA ALA A 90 -28.88 -2.85 -0.84
C ALA A 90 -30.30 -2.34 -0.56
N GLY A 91 -30.43 -1.16 0.07
CA GLY A 91 -31.71 -0.49 0.29
C GLY A 91 -32.25 0.28 -0.93
N ALA A 92 -31.44 0.49 -1.97
CA ALA A 92 -31.75 1.36 -3.10
C ALA A 92 -32.12 0.63 -4.40
N GLY A 93 -31.96 -0.71 -4.45
CA GLY A 93 -32.34 -1.55 -5.60
C GLY A 93 -31.55 -1.30 -6.90
N ALA A 94 -30.43 -0.58 -6.84
CA ALA A 94 -29.64 -0.22 -8.01
C ALA A 94 -28.53 -1.25 -8.24
N ALA A 95 -28.77 -2.20 -9.13
CA ALA A 95 -27.72 -3.09 -9.65
C ALA A 95 -27.30 -2.60 -11.06
N ILE A 96 -26.05 -2.19 -11.20
CA ILE A 96 -25.43 -1.90 -12.49
C ILE A 96 -24.43 -3.01 -12.77
N ALA A 97 -24.52 -3.59 -13.97
CA ALA A 97 -23.56 -4.60 -14.42
C ALA A 97 -22.26 -3.92 -14.91
N ASP A 98 -21.12 -4.54 -14.61
CA ASP A 98 -19.82 -4.14 -15.15
C ASP A 98 -19.86 -4.21 -16.69
N SER A 99 -19.37 -3.14 -17.34
CA SER A 99 -19.16 -3.20 -18.78
C SER A 99 -17.84 -3.86 -19.15
N PRO A 100 -17.72 -4.45 -20.34
CA PRO A 100 -16.44 -4.97 -20.83
C PRO A 100 -15.31 -3.92 -20.79
N ALA A 101 -15.63 -2.65 -21.04
CA ALA A 101 -14.68 -1.54 -20.99
C ALA A 101 -14.15 -1.31 -19.56
N ILE A 102 -15.03 -1.31 -18.54
CA ILE A 102 -14.62 -1.21 -17.12
C ILE A 102 -13.68 -2.37 -16.77
N GLN A 103 -14.02 -3.60 -17.17
CA GLN A 103 -13.16 -4.77 -16.91
C GLN A 103 -11.79 -4.62 -17.59
N GLN A 104 -11.75 -4.09 -18.80
CA GLN A 104 -10.50 -3.85 -19.52
C GLN A 104 -9.64 -2.79 -18.82
N TYR A 105 -10.22 -1.69 -18.35
CA TYR A 105 -9.48 -0.67 -17.60
C TYR A 105 -8.99 -1.20 -16.25
N LYS A 106 -9.80 -1.99 -15.52
CA LYS A 106 -9.38 -2.67 -14.28
C LYS A 106 -8.17 -3.59 -14.56
N ALA A 107 -8.21 -4.40 -15.60
CA ALA A 107 -7.11 -5.30 -15.98
C ALA A 107 -5.85 -4.50 -16.38
N SER A 108 -6.00 -3.41 -17.14
CA SER A 108 -4.89 -2.54 -17.51
C SER A 108 -4.24 -1.88 -16.29
N LEU A 109 -5.04 -1.41 -15.33
CA LEU A 109 -4.53 -0.86 -14.07
C LEU A 109 -3.76 -1.90 -13.25
N VAL A 110 -4.28 -3.13 -13.15
CA VAL A 110 -3.58 -4.24 -12.49
C VAL A 110 -2.21 -4.47 -13.13
N GLN A 111 -2.16 -4.52 -14.47
CA GLN A 111 -0.91 -4.74 -15.20
C GLN A 111 0.08 -3.58 -15.00
N LEU A 112 -0.38 -2.34 -15.11
CA LEU A 112 0.47 -1.15 -14.95
C LEU A 112 1.01 -1.04 -13.51
N GLU A 113 0.16 -1.23 -12.51
CA GLU A 113 0.57 -1.16 -11.11
C GLU A 113 1.49 -2.33 -10.70
N SER A 114 1.28 -3.53 -11.28
CA SER A 114 2.20 -4.66 -11.12
C SER A 114 3.57 -4.37 -11.76
N THR A 115 3.58 -3.72 -12.93
CA THR A 115 4.81 -3.29 -13.61
C THR A 115 5.54 -2.22 -12.77
N LYS A 116 4.79 -1.25 -12.23
CA LYS A 116 5.33 -0.23 -11.32
C LYS A 116 5.95 -0.87 -10.06
N ALA A 117 5.26 -1.84 -9.46
CA ALA A 117 5.82 -2.60 -8.32
C ALA A 117 7.15 -3.26 -8.69
N GLY A 118 7.27 -3.81 -9.91
CA GLY A 118 8.54 -4.36 -10.43
C GLY A 118 9.66 -3.33 -10.62
N TYR A 119 9.33 -2.05 -10.68
CA TYR A 119 10.31 -0.95 -10.75
C TYR A 119 10.68 -0.42 -9.36
N THR A 120 9.85 -0.65 -8.34
CA THR A 120 10.08 -0.25 -6.96
C THR A 120 11.38 -0.87 -6.45
N GLY A 121 12.23 -0.07 -5.82
CA GLY A 121 13.56 -0.49 -5.36
C GLY A 121 14.65 -0.55 -6.43
N LYS A 122 14.29 -0.44 -7.74
CA LYS A 122 15.27 -0.38 -8.84
C LYS A 122 15.43 1.02 -9.40
N TYR A 123 14.37 1.79 -9.40
CA TYR A 123 14.32 3.14 -9.95
C TYR A 123 13.77 4.11 -8.92
N THR A 124 14.32 5.32 -8.89
CA THR A 124 13.75 6.43 -8.12
C THR A 124 12.50 6.98 -8.80
N ASP A 125 11.66 7.70 -8.07
CA ASP A 125 10.46 8.34 -8.63
C ASP A 125 10.75 9.31 -9.78
N GLN A 126 11.97 9.89 -9.82
CA GLN A 126 12.43 10.78 -10.87
C GLN A 126 12.86 10.04 -12.16
N HIS A 127 13.00 8.72 -12.11
CA HIS A 127 13.44 7.94 -13.25
C HIS A 127 12.40 7.98 -14.39
N PRO A 128 12.78 8.16 -15.66
CA PRO A 128 11.84 8.25 -16.78
C PRO A 128 10.82 7.11 -16.86
N LYS A 129 11.23 5.87 -16.55
CA LYS A 129 10.32 4.71 -16.51
C LYS A 129 9.24 4.85 -15.41
N MET A 130 9.60 5.41 -14.25
CA MET A 130 8.64 5.65 -13.17
C MET A 130 7.67 6.78 -13.54
N GLN A 131 8.16 7.83 -14.17
CA GLN A 131 7.31 8.93 -14.63
C GLN A 131 6.34 8.46 -15.72
N GLU A 132 6.83 7.68 -16.70
CA GLU A 132 5.99 7.15 -17.77
C GLU A 132 4.90 6.21 -17.24
N ILE A 133 5.25 5.26 -16.38
CA ILE A 133 4.27 4.32 -15.82
C ILE A 133 3.23 5.06 -14.94
N ASN A 134 3.65 6.08 -14.17
CA ASN A 134 2.74 6.90 -13.38
C ASN A 134 1.77 7.68 -14.26
N LYS A 135 2.24 8.20 -15.40
CA LYS A 135 1.40 8.88 -16.39
C LYS A 135 0.36 7.92 -16.99
N GLN A 136 0.77 6.73 -17.41
CA GLN A 136 -0.14 5.71 -17.96
C GLN A 136 -1.19 5.28 -16.94
N ILE A 137 -0.81 5.11 -15.66
CA ILE A 137 -1.75 4.81 -14.58
C ILE A 137 -2.77 5.95 -14.42
N ALA A 138 -2.32 7.20 -14.40
CA ALA A 138 -3.21 8.35 -14.26
C ALA A 138 -4.20 8.47 -15.42
N GLU A 139 -3.72 8.29 -16.65
CA GLU A 139 -4.57 8.31 -17.87
C GLU A 139 -5.59 7.16 -17.84
N THR A 140 -5.18 5.96 -17.46
CA THR A 140 -6.08 4.79 -17.38
C THR A 140 -7.13 4.98 -16.28
N LYS A 141 -6.77 5.55 -15.11
CA LYS A 141 -7.72 5.91 -14.05
C LYS A 141 -8.74 6.93 -14.53
N SER A 142 -8.29 7.99 -15.19
CA SER A 142 -9.19 9.01 -15.74
C SER A 142 -10.17 8.44 -16.78
N ASN A 143 -9.70 7.52 -17.63
CA ASN A 143 -10.57 6.87 -18.61
C ASN A 143 -11.58 5.92 -17.94
N LEU A 144 -11.16 5.18 -16.90
CA LEU A 144 -12.07 4.37 -16.10
C LEU A 144 -13.16 5.22 -15.43
N GLU A 145 -12.81 6.36 -14.85
CA GLU A 145 -13.78 7.29 -14.24
C GLU A 145 -14.82 7.81 -15.25
N LYS A 146 -14.36 8.18 -16.45
CA LYS A 146 -15.26 8.62 -17.54
C LYS A 146 -16.22 7.50 -17.98
N GLU A 147 -15.71 6.28 -18.11
CA GLU A 147 -16.52 5.12 -18.49
C GLU A 147 -17.55 4.79 -17.41
N ILE A 148 -17.15 4.81 -16.13
CA ILE A 148 -18.07 4.64 -15.00
C ILE A 148 -19.19 5.70 -15.04
N ALA A 149 -18.85 6.97 -15.24
CA ALA A 149 -19.84 8.05 -15.34
C ALA A 149 -20.80 7.84 -16.51
N ALA A 150 -20.30 7.42 -17.68
CA ALA A 150 -21.11 7.14 -18.85
C ALA A 150 -22.09 5.99 -18.62
N ILE A 151 -21.65 4.89 -17.99
CA ILE A 151 -22.49 3.74 -17.68
C ILE A 151 -23.55 4.09 -16.65
N ILE A 152 -23.22 4.84 -15.61
CA ILE A 152 -24.19 5.29 -14.60
C ILE A 152 -25.27 6.17 -15.27
N ALA A 153 -24.86 7.09 -16.13
CA ALA A 153 -25.81 7.93 -16.87
C ALA A 153 -26.74 7.11 -17.79
N GLN A 154 -26.23 6.04 -18.37
CA GLN A 154 -27.00 5.18 -19.29
C GLN A 154 -27.90 4.18 -18.56
N GLN A 155 -27.41 3.51 -17.52
CA GLN A 155 -28.12 2.41 -16.85
C GLN A 155 -28.92 2.87 -15.63
N ALA A 156 -28.59 4.00 -15.03
CA ALA A 156 -29.27 4.55 -13.86
C ALA A 156 -29.68 6.03 -14.02
N PRO A 157 -30.34 6.42 -15.13
CA PRO A 157 -30.68 7.82 -15.40
C PRO A 157 -31.67 8.40 -14.38
N SER A 158 -32.46 7.56 -13.73
CA SER A 158 -33.45 7.95 -12.70
C SER A 158 -32.87 8.00 -11.30
N SER A 159 -31.61 7.61 -11.09
CA SER A 159 -30.96 7.63 -9.78
C SER A 159 -30.72 9.08 -9.33
N ASN A 160 -30.92 9.34 -8.03
CA ASN A 160 -30.53 10.61 -7.46
C ASN A 160 -28.99 10.74 -7.39
N THR A 161 -28.50 11.96 -7.19
CA THR A 161 -27.06 12.27 -7.16
C THR A 161 -26.29 11.44 -6.13
N VAL A 162 -26.91 11.11 -5.00
CA VAL A 162 -26.29 10.29 -3.94
C VAL A 162 -26.08 8.85 -4.42
N GLN A 163 -27.11 8.28 -5.06
CA GLN A 163 -27.01 6.91 -5.61
C GLN A 163 -25.99 6.84 -6.74
N GLN A 164 -25.94 7.83 -7.64
CA GLN A 164 -24.94 7.91 -8.71
C GLN A 164 -23.53 7.96 -8.13
N LYS A 165 -23.32 8.75 -7.07
CA LYS A 165 -22.04 8.81 -6.37
C LYS A 165 -21.67 7.49 -5.72
N LEU A 166 -22.58 6.83 -5.00
CA LEU A 166 -22.35 5.53 -4.40
C LEU A 166 -21.99 4.46 -5.44
N LEU A 167 -22.62 4.47 -6.61
CA LEU A 167 -22.28 3.56 -7.70
C LEU A 167 -20.88 3.85 -8.27
N ALA A 168 -20.53 5.13 -8.46
CA ALA A 168 -19.18 5.50 -8.88
C ALA A 168 -18.12 5.08 -7.87
N ASP A 169 -18.36 5.34 -6.58
CA ASP A 169 -17.47 4.95 -5.49
C ASP A 169 -17.33 3.41 -5.40
N LYS A 170 -18.41 2.65 -5.65
CA LYS A 170 -18.37 1.20 -5.73
C LYS A 170 -17.40 0.71 -6.80
N PHE A 171 -17.56 1.17 -8.05
CA PHE A 171 -16.68 0.77 -9.15
C PHE A 171 -15.22 1.17 -8.92
N ALA A 172 -15.00 2.37 -8.37
CA ALA A 172 -13.66 2.84 -8.02
C ALA A 172 -13.00 1.95 -6.97
N ASN A 173 -13.72 1.56 -5.91
CA ASN A 173 -13.19 0.68 -4.86
C ASN A 173 -13.02 -0.77 -5.34
N GLU A 174 -13.90 -1.28 -6.21
CA GLU A 174 -13.69 -2.58 -6.87
C GLU A 174 -12.40 -2.60 -7.71
N ALA A 175 -12.13 -1.51 -8.45
CA ALA A 175 -10.87 -1.37 -9.17
C ALA A 175 -9.67 -1.29 -8.22
N ALA A 176 -9.79 -0.56 -7.11
CA ALA A 176 -8.75 -0.48 -6.08
C ALA A 176 -8.44 -1.86 -5.46
N VAL A 177 -9.45 -2.67 -5.14
CA VAL A 177 -9.26 -4.05 -4.66
C VAL A 177 -8.57 -4.92 -5.69
N ALA A 178 -8.99 -4.85 -6.96
CA ALA A 178 -8.35 -5.61 -8.04
C ALA A 178 -6.87 -5.23 -8.21
N VAL A 179 -6.57 -3.94 -8.19
CA VAL A 179 -5.20 -3.40 -8.26
C VAL A 179 -4.36 -3.85 -7.06
N ALA A 180 -4.89 -3.75 -5.85
CA ALA A 180 -4.17 -4.14 -4.63
C ALA A 180 -3.85 -5.65 -4.64
N ASN A 181 -4.78 -6.50 -5.09
CA ASN A 181 -4.52 -7.93 -5.27
C ASN A 181 -3.46 -8.21 -6.35
N GLY A 182 -3.48 -7.48 -7.46
CA GLY A 182 -2.45 -7.56 -8.49
C GLY A 182 -1.07 -7.15 -7.99
N LYS A 183 -0.99 -6.07 -7.20
CA LYS A 183 0.24 -5.64 -6.52
C LYS A 183 0.76 -6.70 -5.54
N ASN A 184 -0.11 -7.33 -4.74
CA ASN A 184 0.29 -8.40 -3.83
C ASN A 184 0.97 -9.54 -4.58
N ASN A 185 0.45 -9.95 -5.74
CA ASN A 185 1.06 -10.99 -6.56
C ASN A 185 2.43 -10.57 -7.11
N ALA A 186 2.56 -9.32 -7.54
CA ALA A 186 3.84 -8.77 -8.01
C ALA A 186 4.88 -8.69 -6.89
N ILE A 187 4.47 -8.22 -5.71
CA ILE A 187 5.31 -8.15 -4.51
C ILE A 187 5.77 -9.56 -4.10
N ALA A 188 4.86 -10.53 -4.02
CA ALA A 188 5.22 -11.92 -3.68
C ALA A 188 6.23 -12.52 -4.66
N SER A 189 6.11 -12.22 -5.95
CA SER A 189 7.09 -12.64 -6.96
C SER A 189 8.47 -11.99 -6.76
N LEU A 190 8.51 -10.73 -6.32
CA LEU A 190 9.77 -10.03 -6.02
C LEU A 190 10.38 -10.53 -4.71
N GLU A 191 9.58 -10.79 -3.67
CA GLU A 191 10.03 -11.42 -2.42
C GLU A 191 10.71 -12.76 -2.72
N SER A 192 10.07 -13.63 -3.51
CA SER A 192 10.65 -14.92 -3.89
C SER A 192 12.00 -14.79 -4.61
N LYS A 193 12.14 -13.80 -5.51
CA LYS A 193 13.42 -13.53 -6.19
C LYS A 193 14.49 -13.01 -5.23
N ASN A 194 14.10 -12.18 -4.27
CA ASN A 194 15.03 -11.68 -3.26
C ASN A 194 15.48 -12.81 -2.33
N ASP A 195 14.56 -13.69 -1.91
CA ASP A 195 14.89 -14.87 -1.09
C ASP A 195 15.85 -15.82 -1.82
N GLU A 196 15.63 -16.03 -3.12
CA GLU A 196 16.57 -16.80 -3.95
C GLU A 196 17.95 -16.13 -4.01
N ALA A 197 18.00 -14.80 -4.18
CA ALA A 197 19.26 -14.07 -4.18
C ALA A 197 19.97 -14.16 -2.82
N ILE A 198 19.24 -14.02 -1.71
CA ILE A 198 19.78 -14.17 -0.35
C ILE A 198 20.32 -15.56 -0.13
N SER A 199 19.61 -16.61 -0.56
CA SER A 199 20.02 -18.00 -0.33
C SER A 199 21.38 -18.37 -0.96
N ARG A 200 21.81 -17.58 -1.95
CA ARG A 200 23.12 -17.74 -2.60
C ARG A 200 24.26 -17.05 -1.86
N LEU A 201 23.96 -16.24 -0.85
CA LEU A 201 24.96 -15.50 -0.07
C LEU A 201 25.52 -16.38 1.08
N PRO A 202 26.74 -16.11 1.56
CA PRO A 202 27.25 -16.70 2.79
C PRO A 202 26.33 -16.43 3.99
N GLU A 203 26.26 -17.36 4.94
CA GLU A 203 25.34 -17.29 6.08
C GLU A 203 25.47 -16.00 6.90
N ALA A 204 26.69 -15.50 7.12
CA ALA A 204 26.92 -14.24 7.80
C ALA A 204 26.32 -13.03 7.06
N GLN A 205 26.32 -13.05 5.72
CA GLN A 205 25.73 -12.01 4.91
C GLN A 205 24.20 -12.11 4.90
N GLN A 206 23.64 -13.31 4.85
CA GLN A 206 22.20 -13.56 4.98
C GLN A 206 21.67 -13.01 6.31
N GLY A 207 22.35 -13.31 7.41
CA GLY A 207 22.00 -12.81 8.73
C GLY A 207 22.07 -11.28 8.82
N TYR A 208 23.10 -10.66 8.23
CA TYR A 208 23.21 -9.21 8.18
C TYR A 208 22.01 -8.55 7.48
N ILE A 209 21.61 -9.06 6.31
CA ILE A 209 20.46 -8.52 5.57
C ILE A 209 19.20 -8.54 6.42
N ARG A 210 18.95 -9.65 7.15
CA ARG A 210 17.78 -9.77 8.03
C ARG A 210 17.78 -8.73 9.14
N VAL A 211 18.91 -8.60 9.86
CA VAL A 211 19.00 -7.67 11.00
C VAL A 211 18.96 -6.21 10.53
N LYS A 212 19.55 -5.92 9.37
CA LYS A 212 19.46 -4.58 8.77
C LYS A 212 18.03 -4.24 8.35
N ARG A 213 17.34 -5.16 7.70
CA ARG A 213 15.92 -5.00 7.34
C ARG A 213 15.07 -4.67 8.56
N ASP A 214 15.26 -5.41 9.66
CA ASP A 214 14.52 -5.20 10.89
C ASP A 214 14.76 -3.79 11.47
N ALA A 215 16.02 -3.29 11.37
CA ALA A 215 16.36 -1.93 11.78
C ALA A 215 15.74 -0.87 10.87
N ASP A 216 15.76 -1.07 9.55
CA ASP A 216 15.18 -0.14 8.57
C ASP A 216 13.65 -0.04 8.70
N VAL A 217 12.98 -1.16 8.98
CA VAL A 217 11.52 -1.19 9.25
C VAL A 217 11.21 -0.47 10.56
N ALA A 218 11.99 -0.69 11.62
CA ALA A 218 11.79 -0.04 12.90
C ALA A 218 12.04 1.49 12.86
N GLN A 219 12.84 1.97 11.92
CA GLN A 219 13.12 3.40 11.73
C GLN A 219 11.92 4.18 11.19
N GLU A 220 10.97 3.50 10.54
CA GLU A 220 9.84 4.14 9.85
C GLU A 220 8.50 4.07 10.60
N ILE A 221 8.46 3.33 11.70
CA ILE A 221 7.29 3.26 12.57
C ILE A 221 7.24 4.45 13.52
#